data_cae508662422d3382929477f472bb029
#
_entry.id   cae508662422d3382929477f472bb029
#
_cell.length_a   1.000
_cell.length_b   1.000
_cell.length_c   1.000
_cell.angle_alpha   90.00
_cell.angle_beta   90.00
_cell.angle_gamma   90.00
#
_symmetry.space_group_name_H-M   'P 1'
#
loop_
_entity.id
_entity.type
_entity.pdbx_description
1 polymer ?
#
loop_
_entity_poly.entity_id
_entity_poly.type
_entity_poly.pdbx_seq_one_letter_code
_entity_poly.pdbx_strand_id
1 'polypeptide(L)'
;MEISEKARLDGYYVRHLNMFMDMRCILGTIRSVLKSEGVVEGGTGARHMQNCNKKKLLIVTNHSYMLYRFRKELIQRLMEDYEVVISTPFVGHEEDLQELGAHCIETEVDRRSVNPVTDLKLLRTYKKILKRENPDLVITYSIKPNIYAGYLCGKMKIPFLANVQGLGTAFQKPVLSDMVTVMYRTALRKVEKVIFENQANAQEFKKRRILSEEKEVVLHGAGINLKEYRYRFYPNNEKIHFLYLGRIMKEKGMDELFGAIERLRKDGCEFVLDLVGFFEEEYRKKVEHLQKEGIKSRRLCNDVPVCVC
;
A
#
# COMPACT_ATOMS: atom_id res chain seq x y z
N MET A 1 25.20 4.35 26.51
CA MET A 1 26.17 5.01 27.41
C MET A 1 27.39 5.39 26.58
N GLU A 2 27.76 6.66 26.56
CA GLU A 2 28.93 7.13 25.80
C GLU A 2 30.25 6.60 26.38
N ILE A 3 31.25 6.41 25.50
CA ILE A 3 32.59 5.86 25.90
C ILE A 3 33.23 6.70 27.01
N SER A 4 33.07 8.02 26.96
CA SER A 4 33.54 8.98 27.96
C SER A 4 32.87 8.77 29.35
N GLU A 5 31.61 8.45 29.38
CA GLU A 5 30.84 8.20 30.61
C GLU A 5 31.22 6.85 31.23
N LYS A 6 31.45 5.84 30.36
CA LYS A 6 31.94 4.52 30.80
C LYS A 6 33.31 4.64 31.45
N ALA A 7 34.25 5.32 30.79
CA ALA A 7 35.59 5.53 31.32
C ALA A 7 35.60 6.30 32.67
N ARG A 8 34.65 7.23 32.85
CA ARG A 8 34.47 7.98 34.11
C ARG A 8 33.95 7.07 35.25
N LEU A 9 33.02 6.19 34.94
CA LEU A 9 32.43 5.22 35.89
C LEU A 9 33.46 4.16 36.30
N ASP A 10 34.21 3.65 35.32
CA ASP A 10 35.30 2.69 35.56
C ASP A 10 36.40 3.34 36.42
N GLY A 11 36.80 4.59 36.14
CA GLY A 11 37.76 5.35 36.93
C GLY A 11 37.27 5.67 38.35
N TYR A 12 35.95 5.89 38.52
CA TYR A 12 35.36 6.07 39.85
C TYR A 12 35.38 4.78 40.66
N TYR A 13 35.02 3.64 40.04
CA TYR A 13 35.05 2.32 40.64
C TYR A 13 36.46 1.96 41.12
N VAL A 14 37.49 2.11 40.29
CA VAL A 14 38.88 1.80 40.64
C VAL A 14 39.38 2.61 41.81
N ARG A 15 38.98 3.89 41.97
CA ARG A 15 39.39 4.78 43.07
C ARG A 15 38.67 4.48 44.39
N HIS A 16 37.54 3.79 44.35
CA HIS A 16 36.71 3.55 45.53
C HIS A 16 36.50 2.04 45.78
N LEU A 17 37.44 1.21 45.33
CA LEU A 17 37.38 -0.25 45.51
C LEU A 17 37.24 -0.63 46.99
N ASN A 18 36.10 -1.13 47.37
CA ASN A 18 35.82 -1.75 48.66
C ASN A 18 34.61 -2.68 48.52
N MET A 19 34.50 -3.61 49.49
CA MET A 19 33.44 -4.62 49.51
C MET A 19 32.02 -4.03 49.45
N PHE A 20 31.80 -2.82 49.92
CA PHE A 20 30.54 -2.11 49.90
C PHE A 20 30.19 -1.62 48.46
N MET A 21 31.19 -1.23 47.71
CA MET A 21 31.04 -0.81 46.32
C MET A 21 30.73 -2.01 45.40
N ASP A 22 31.38 -3.15 45.66
CA ASP A 22 31.11 -4.40 44.93
C ASP A 22 29.68 -4.88 45.14
N MET A 23 29.21 -4.88 46.38
CA MET A 23 27.81 -5.20 46.72
C MET A 23 26.85 -4.25 46.04
N ARG A 24 27.15 -2.97 45.94
CA ARG A 24 26.32 -1.98 45.27
C ARG A 24 26.27 -2.19 43.75
N CYS A 25 27.40 -2.58 43.15
CA CYS A 25 27.46 -2.97 41.72
C CYS A 25 26.64 -4.24 41.45
N ILE A 26 26.76 -5.27 42.30
CA ILE A 26 26.02 -6.52 42.16
C ILE A 26 24.50 -6.26 42.30
N LEU A 27 24.07 -5.50 43.30
CA LEU A 27 22.65 -5.16 43.50
C LEU A 27 22.12 -4.28 42.36
N GLY A 28 22.95 -3.37 41.84
CA GLY A 28 22.62 -2.58 40.66
C GLY A 28 22.42 -3.43 39.39
N THR A 29 23.31 -4.40 39.19
CA THR A 29 23.23 -5.35 38.07
C THR A 29 21.99 -6.23 38.17
N ILE A 30 21.71 -6.80 39.33
CA ILE A 30 20.49 -7.60 39.58
C ILE A 30 19.22 -6.75 39.30
N ARG A 31 19.21 -5.50 39.78
CA ARG A 31 18.09 -4.60 39.51
C ARG A 31 17.92 -4.25 38.03
N SER A 32 19.03 -4.02 37.29
CA SER A 32 19.00 -3.77 35.83
C SER A 32 18.52 -4.99 35.06
N VAL A 33 18.97 -6.20 35.45
CA VAL A 33 18.53 -7.47 34.83
C VAL A 33 17.03 -7.72 35.07
N LEU A 34 16.56 -7.53 36.30
CA LEU A 34 15.14 -7.72 36.66
C LEU A 34 14.23 -6.68 36.01
N LYS A 35 14.72 -5.47 35.72
CA LYS A 35 13.98 -4.40 35.04
C LYS A 35 14.16 -4.39 33.52
N SER A 36 15.01 -5.27 32.97
CA SER A 36 15.43 -5.26 31.57
C SER A 36 15.98 -3.90 31.11
N GLU A 37 16.54 -3.10 32.02
CA GLU A 37 17.13 -1.79 31.72
C GLU A 37 18.65 -1.93 31.53
N GLY A 38 19.16 -1.50 30.38
CA GLY A 38 20.61 -1.28 30.18
C GLY A 38 21.42 -2.43 29.58
N VAL A 39 20.84 -3.51 29.10
CA VAL A 39 21.58 -4.56 28.36
C VAL A 39 21.57 -4.22 26.88
N VAL A 40 22.65 -3.59 26.41
CA VAL A 40 22.89 -3.29 24.99
C VAL A 40 24.20 -3.94 24.58
N GLU A 41 24.13 -5.11 23.91
CA GLU A 41 25.28 -5.74 23.27
C GLU A 41 25.63 -5.03 21.95
N GLY A 42 26.89 -4.63 21.86
CA GLY A 42 27.65 -4.29 20.65
C GLY A 42 26.90 -3.69 19.46
N GLY A 43 26.80 -2.38 19.34
CA GLY A 43 26.54 -1.68 18.08
C GLY A 43 25.12 -1.73 17.49
N THR A 44 24.29 -2.67 17.86
CA THR A 44 22.89 -2.81 17.40
C THR A 44 21.88 -2.04 18.27
N GLY A 45 22.26 -1.66 19.47
CA GLY A 45 21.38 -0.98 20.42
C GLY A 45 21.00 0.45 20.05
N ALA A 46 21.83 1.15 19.29
CA ALA A 46 21.51 2.50 18.84
C ALA A 46 20.32 2.57 17.90
N ARG A 47 20.08 1.51 17.10
CA ARG A 47 18.90 1.42 16.23
C ARG A 47 17.62 1.10 16.99
N HIS A 48 17.70 0.38 18.12
CA HIS A 48 16.51 0.04 18.93
C HIS A 48 16.10 1.19 19.88
N MET A 49 17.02 2.03 20.33
CA MET A 49 16.69 3.17 21.20
C MET A 49 16.02 4.34 20.47
N GLN A 50 16.25 4.51 19.15
CA GLN A 50 15.50 5.49 18.36
C GLN A 50 14.04 5.13 18.15
N ASN A 51 13.64 3.85 18.35
CA ASN A 51 12.26 3.39 18.12
C ASN A 51 11.34 3.49 19.35
N CYS A 52 11.84 3.74 20.56
CA CYS A 52 11.01 3.77 21.77
C CYS A 52 9.97 4.90 21.87
N ASN A 53 9.90 5.79 20.85
CA ASN A 53 8.96 6.92 20.89
C ASN A 53 8.25 7.19 19.54
N LYS A 54 8.36 6.29 18.55
CA LYS A 54 7.62 6.48 17.28
C LYS A 54 6.17 6.10 17.48
N LYS A 55 5.28 6.97 16.98
CA LYS A 55 3.85 6.65 16.88
C LYS A 55 3.63 5.50 15.92
N LYS A 56 2.63 4.67 16.21
CA LYS A 56 2.30 3.49 15.39
C LYS A 56 1.32 3.86 14.28
N LEU A 57 1.71 3.56 13.05
CA LEU A 57 0.89 3.72 11.84
C LEU A 57 0.48 2.36 11.31
N LEU A 58 -0.83 2.11 11.20
CA LEU A 58 -1.36 0.90 10.57
C LEU A 58 -1.84 1.21 9.15
N ILE A 59 -1.28 0.53 8.15
CA ILE A 59 -1.77 0.55 6.77
C ILE A 59 -2.63 -0.69 6.53
N VAL A 60 -3.87 -0.50 6.09
CA VAL A 60 -4.80 -1.59 5.76
C VAL A 60 -5.10 -1.57 4.27
N THR A 61 -4.73 -2.64 3.57
CA THR A 61 -4.93 -2.78 2.12
C THR A 61 -5.41 -4.18 1.75
N ASN A 62 -5.86 -4.35 0.53
CA ASN A 62 -6.29 -5.65 -0.01
C ASN A 62 -5.28 -6.27 -0.99
N HIS A 63 -4.04 -5.75 -1.07
CA HIS A 63 -3.05 -6.24 -2.03
C HIS A 63 -1.63 -5.78 -1.69
N SER A 64 -0.76 -6.68 -1.20
CA SER A 64 0.63 -6.40 -0.85
C SER A 64 1.45 -5.95 -2.08
N TYR A 65 1.35 -6.68 -3.20
CA TYR A 65 2.02 -6.35 -4.46
C TYR A 65 1.76 -4.91 -4.91
N MET A 66 0.49 -4.48 -4.95
CA MET A 66 0.12 -3.14 -5.39
C MET A 66 0.59 -2.07 -4.39
N LEU A 67 0.56 -2.37 -3.10
CA LEU A 67 1.05 -1.46 -2.08
C LEU A 67 2.55 -1.22 -2.26
N TYR A 68 3.36 -2.27 -2.39
CA TYR A 68 4.80 -2.13 -2.61
C TYR A 68 5.11 -1.35 -3.89
N ARG A 69 4.52 -1.76 -5.01
CA ARG A 69 4.80 -1.16 -6.32
C ARG A 69 4.47 0.32 -6.43
N PHE A 70 3.41 0.78 -5.76
CA PHE A 70 2.92 2.16 -5.90
C PHE A 70 3.13 3.02 -4.66
N ARG A 71 3.58 2.46 -3.54
CA ARG A 71 3.71 3.19 -2.26
C ARG A 71 5.01 2.93 -1.52
N LYS A 72 5.98 2.25 -2.14
CA LYS A 72 7.29 1.94 -1.55
C LYS A 72 7.93 3.19 -0.95
N GLU A 73 8.07 4.24 -1.73
CA GLU A 73 8.70 5.49 -1.31
C GLU A 73 7.91 6.20 -0.20
N LEU A 74 6.57 6.16 -0.28
CA LEU A 74 5.72 6.68 0.78
C LEU A 74 5.91 5.91 2.09
N ILE A 75 5.95 4.58 2.02
CA ILE A 75 6.19 3.72 3.19
C ILE A 75 7.56 4.02 3.79
N GLN A 76 8.62 4.08 2.97
CA GLN A 76 9.97 4.43 3.41
C GLN A 76 9.98 5.78 4.14
N ARG A 77 9.32 6.80 3.59
CA ARG A 77 9.24 8.12 4.22
C ARG A 77 8.45 8.09 5.52
N LEU A 78 7.34 7.35 5.58
CA LEU A 78 6.55 7.21 6.80
C LEU A 78 7.32 6.50 7.92
N MET A 79 8.19 5.56 7.57
CA MET A 79 9.02 4.83 8.55
C MET A 79 10.10 5.69 9.23
N GLU A 80 10.40 6.86 8.69
CA GLU A 80 11.28 7.81 9.37
C GLU A 80 10.63 8.31 10.67
N ASP A 81 9.31 8.52 10.67
CA ASP A 81 8.56 9.15 11.76
C ASP A 81 7.66 8.16 12.54
N TYR A 82 7.32 7.01 11.94
CA TYR A 82 6.36 6.03 12.47
C TYR A 82 6.93 4.62 12.53
N GLU A 83 6.42 3.82 13.48
CA GLU A 83 6.45 2.37 13.41
C GLU A 83 5.34 1.92 12.47
N VAL A 84 5.69 1.37 11.30
CA VAL A 84 4.71 1.01 10.26
C VAL A 84 4.32 -0.45 10.36
N VAL A 85 3.02 -0.69 10.56
CA VAL A 85 2.39 -2.01 10.53
C VAL A 85 1.50 -2.09 9.28
N ILE A 86 1.51 -3.20 8.56
CA ILE A 86 0.75 -3.40 7.32
C ILE A 86 -0.14 -4.63 7.44
N SER A 87 -1.46 -4.45 7.36
CA SER A 87 -2.44 -5.54 7.28
C SER A 87 -2.88 -5.72 5.83
N THR A 88 -2.55 -6.87 5.23
CA THR A 88 -2.76 -7.14 3.79
C THR A 88 -2.80 -8.64 3.50
N PRO A 89 -3.50 -9.10 2.45
CA PRO A 89 -3.26 -10.42 1.89
C PRO A 89 -1.85 -10.52 1.31
N PHE A 90 -1.17 -11.64 1.53
CA PHE A 90 0.14 -11.90 0.98
C PHE A 90 -0.01 -12.43 -0.46
N VAL A 91 0.15 -11.54 -1.43
CA VAL A 91 -0.01 -11.81 -2.87
C VAL A 91 1.19 -11.32 -3.68
N GLY A 92 2.35 -11.30 -3.05
CA GLY A 92 3.66 -10.89 -3.56
C GLY A 92 4.17 -9.59 -2.96
N HIS A 93 5.49 -9.47 -2.90
CA HIS A 93 6.23 -8.34 -2.30
C HIS A 93 6.01 -8.13 -0.79
N GLU A 94 5.46 -9.10 -0.07
CA GLU A 94 5.38 -9.06 1.40
C GLU A 94 6.76 -9.10 2.05
N GLU A 95 7.68 -9.92 1.51
CA GLU A 95 9.07 -9.99 1.97
C GLU A 95 9.79 -8.66 1.75
N ASP A 96 9.63 -8.05 0.57
CA ASP A 96 10.19 -6.73 0.27
C ASP A 96 9.67 -5.65 1.24
N LEU A 97 8.38 -5.70 1.61
CA LEU A 97 7.82 -4.77 2.61
C LEU A 97 8.42 -4.99 4.00
N GLN A 98 8.70 -6.26 4.36
CA GLN A 98 9.38 -6.60 5.63
C GLN A 98 10.86 -6.19 5.60
N GLU A 99 11.55 -6.35 4.48
CA GLU A 99 12.93 -5.90 4.30
C GLU A 99 13.07 -4.37 4.41
N LEU A 100 12.05 -3.62 4.01
CA LEU A 100 11.98 -2.17 4.29
C LEU A 100 11.91 -1.88 5.79
N GLY A 101 11.50 -2.85 6.62
CA GLY A 101 11.33 -2.75 8.07
C GLY A 101 9.88 -2.63 8.54
N ALA A 102 8.89 -2.84 7.66
CA ALA A 102 7.47 -2.84 8.05
C ALA A 102 7.10 -4.17 8.73
N HIS A 103 6.24 -4.11 9.77
CA HIS A 103 5.64 -5.31 10.33
C HIS A 103 4.40 -5.71 9.54
N CYS A 104 4.46 -6.82 8.80
CA CYS A 104 3.37 -7.30 7.96
C CYS A 104 2.49 -8.33 8.68
N ILE A 105 1.17 -8.12 8.63
CA ILE A 105 0.14 -9.00 9.18
C ILE A 105 -0.68 -9.55 8.02
N GLU A 106 -0.63 -10.87 7.81
CA GLU A 106 -1.46 -11.50 6.80
C GLU A 106 -2.94 -11.38 7.17
N THR A 107 -3.72 -10.91 6.21
CA THR A 107 -5.16 -10.69 6.38
C THR A 107 -5.89 -11.05 5.10
N GLU A 108 -6.59 -12.17 5.11
CA GLU A 108 -7.40 -12.60 3.97
C GLU A 108 -8.50 -11.60 3.64
N VAL A 109 -8.56 -11.16 2.39
CA VAL A 109 -9.60 -10.26 1.87
C VAL A 109 -10.14 -10.82 0.55
N ASP A 110 -11.39 -11.22 0.55
CA ASP A 110 -12.08 -11.54 -0.70
C ASP A 110 -12.41 -10.24 -1.45
N ARG A 111 -11.67 -9.99 -2.54
CA ARG A 111 -11.70 -8.70 -3.25
C ARG A 111 -12.94 -8.49 -4.10
N ARG A 112 -13.57 -9.55 -4.60
CA ARG A 112 -14.64 -9.51 -5.62
C ARG A 112 -16.01 -9.91 -5.09
N SER A 113 -16.08 -10.71 -4.04
CA SER A 113 -17.31 -11.22 -3.49
C SER A 113 -18.04 -10.17 -2.62
N VAL A 114 -19.34 -10.17 -2.69
CA VAL A 114 -20.25 -9.44 -1.79
C VAL A 114 -20.96 -10.48 -0.94
N ASN A 115 -20.21 -11.16 -0.06
CA ASN A 115 -20.75 -12.19 0.82
C ASN A 115 -20.77 -11.68 2.27
N PRO A 116 -21.96 -11.52 2.88
CA PRO A 116 -22.09 -10.98 4.24
C PRO A 116 -21.33 -11.77 5.30
N VAL A 117 -21.16 -13.08 5.13
CA VAL A 117 -20.47 -13.94 6.09
C VAL A 117 -18.97 -13.66 6.06
N THR A 118 -18.36 -13.63 4.86
CA THR A 118 -16.94 -13.31 4.69
C THR A 118 -16.65 -11.88 5.11
N ASP A 119 -17.53 -10.95 4.82
CA ASP A 119 -17.40 -9.54 5.20
C ASP A 119 -17.50 -9.34 6.70
N LEU A 120 -18.37 -10.10 7.40
CA LEU A 120 -18.43 -10.08 8.86
C LEU A 120 -17.17 -10.69 9.50
N LYS A 121 -16.61 -11.76 8.89
CA LYS A 121 -15.32 -12.34 9.33
C LYS A 121 -14.21 -11.30 9.19
N LEU A 122 -14.14 -10.62 8.05
CA LEU A 122 -13.17 -9.55 7.78
C LEU A 122 -13.29 -8.40 8.79
N LEU A 123 -14.51 -7.94 9.07
CA LEU A 123 -14.77 -6.91 10.07
C LEU A 123 -14.27 -7.32 11.48
N ARG A 124 -14.50 -8.57 11.87
CA ARG A 124 -13.98 -9.11 13.15
C ARG A 124 -12.45 -9.17 13.18
N THR A 125 -11.84 -9.55 12.05
CA THR A 125 -10.38 -9.61 11.90
C THR A 125 -9.77 -8.21 12.04
N TYR A 126 -10.29 -7.21 11.33
CA TYR A 126 -9.83 -5.83 11.47
C TYR A 126 -10.02 -5.29 12.90
N LYS A 127 -11.14 -5.62 13.56
CA LYS A 127 -11.35 -5.23 14.96
C LYS A 127 -10.30 -5.83 15.90
N LYS A 128 -9.90 -7.09 15.69
CA LYS A 128 -8.84 -7.74 16.46
C LYS A 128 -7.48 -7.07 16.23
N ILE A 129 -7.14 -6.80 14.96
CA ILE A 129 -5.89 -6.13 14.58
C ILE A 129 -5.82 -4.72 15.20
N LEU A 130 -6.86 -3.90 15.02
CA LEU A 130 -6.92 -2.55 15.58
C LEU A 130 -6.78 -2.54 17.11
N LYS A 131 -7.37 -3.52 17.82
CA LYS A 131 -7.23 -3.65 19.26
C LYS A 131 -5.83 -4.10 19.70
N ARG A 132 -5.22 -5.03 18.95
CA ARG A 132 -3.91 -5.58 19.27
C ARG A 132 -2.81 -4.58 19.01
N GLU A 133 -2.84 -3.96 17.82
CA GLU A 133 -1.81 -3.02 17.40
C GLU A 133 -1.95 -1.63 18.06
N ASN A 134 -3.16 -1.25 18.45
CA ASN A 134 -3.48 0.05 19.07
C ASN A 134 -2.80 1.23 18.33
N PRO A 135 -3.06 1.41 17.01
CA PRO A 135 -2.35 2.40 16.22
C PRO A 135 -2.78 3.84 16.56
N ASP A 136 -1.84 4.77 16.46
CA ASP A 136 -2.11 6.21 16.58
C ASP A 136 -2.78 6.79 15.33
N LEU A 137 -2.52 6.18 14.17
CA LEU A 137 -3.09 6.58 12.87
C LEU A 137 -3.30 5.33 12.01
N VAL A 138 -4.39 5.33 11.23
CA VAL A 138 -4.67 4.28 10.24
C VAL A 138 -4.78 4.89 8.85
N ILE A 139 -4.16 4.25 7.85
CA ILE A 139 -4.35 4.56 6.43
C ILE A 139 -4.99 3.36 5.75
N THR A 140 -6.10 3.58 5.06
CA THR A 140 -6.80 2.51 4.35
C THR A 140 -6.74 2.69 2.84
N TYR A 141 -6.54 1.59 2.12
CA TYR A 141 -6.55 1.53 0.66
C TYR A 141 -7.57 0.52 0.16
N SER A 142 -8.27 0.85 -0.92
CA SER A 142 -9.30 0.01 -1.55
C SER A 142 -10.64 -0.02 -0.81
N ILE A 143 -11.69 -0.49 -1.51
CA ILE A 143 -13.09 -0.35 -1.08
C ILE A 143 -13.36 -1.02 0.28
N LYS A 144 -13.03 -2.32 0.43
CA LYS A 144 -13.33 -3.07 1.66
C LYS A 144 -12.57 -2.54 2.88
N PRO A 145 -11.23 -2.28 2.81
CA PRO A 145 -10.52 -1.61 3.90
C PRO A 145 -11.10 -0.23 4.25
N ASN A 146 -11.38 0.61 3.24
CA ASN A 146 -11.96 1.94 3.47
C ASN A 146 -13.30 1.86 4.22
N ILE A 147 -14.14 0.88 3.88
CA ILE A 147 -15.45 0.69 4.50
C ILE A 147 -15.32 0.04 5.88
N TYR A 148 -14.71 -1.16 5.97
CA TYR A 148 -14.76 -1.96 7.19
C TYR A 148 -13.77 -1.47 8.25
N ALA A 149 -12.51 -1.22 7.87
CA ALA A 149 -11.55 -0.67 8.83
C ALA A 149 -11.89 0.79 9.16
N GLY A 150 -12.29 1.61 8.17
CA GLY A 150 -12.72 2.99 8.41
C GLY A 150 -13.91 3.10 9.38
N TYR A 151 -14.93 2.25 9.21
CA TYR A 151 -16.07 2.18 10.14
C TYR A 151 -15.61 1.85 11.58
N LEU A 152 -14.70 0.89 11.73
CA LEU A 152 -14.16 0.52 13.05
C LEU A 152 -13.32 1.62 13.66
N CYS A 153 -12.46 2.29 12.87
CA CYS A 153 -11.68 3.44 13.32
C CYS A 153 -12.59 4.54 13.85
N GLY A 154 -13.66 4.86 13.11
CA GLY A 154 -14.66 5.83 13.56
C GLY A 154 -15.36 5.42 14.86
N LYS A 155 -15.65 4.13 15.08
CA LYS A 155 -16.24 3.62 16.34
C LYS A 155 -15.25 3.62 17.49
N MET A 156 -13.99 3.28 17.23
CA MET A 156 -12.93 3.18 18.25
C MET A 156 -12.25 4.52 18.51
N LYS A 157 -12.64 5.59 17.82
CA LYS A 157 -12.05 6.95 17.88
C LYS A 157 -10.56 6.96 17.52
N ILE A 158 -10.15 6.11 16.58
CA ILE A 158 -8.79 6.09 16.03
C ILE A 158 -8.78 7.02 14.82
N PRO A 159 -7.86 8.01 14.75
CA PRO A 159 -7.69 8.85 13.55
C PRO A 159 -7.39 8.00 12.32
N PHE A 160 -8.01 8.31 11.19
CA PHE A 160 -7.74 7.57 9.97
C PHE A 160 -7.88 8.40 8.70
N LEU A 161 -7.10 8.01 7.68
CA LEU A 161 -7.13 8.52 6.32
C LEU A 161 -7.60 7.40 5.40
N ALA A 162 -8.48 7.71 4.45
CA ALA A 162 -8.92 6.76 3.44
C ALA A 162 -8.37 7.15 2.07
N ASN A 163 -7.77 6.21 1.33
CA ASN A 163 -7.30 6.44 -0.02
C ASN A 163 -8.24 5.75 -1.03
N VAL A 164 -8.81 6.54 -1.93
CA VAL A 164 -9.73 6.08 -2.99
C VAL A 164 -9.02 6.12 -4.33
N GLN A 165 -8.36 5.01 -4.68
CA GLN A 165 -7.63 4.84 -5.93
C GLN A 165 -8.57 4.68 -7.14
N GLY A 166 -9.75 4.11 -6.91
CA GLY A 166 -10.78 3.90 -7.91
C GLY A 166 -12.09 3.43 -7.28
N LEU A 167 -13.17 3.65 -8.01
CA LEU A 167 -14.53 3.30 -7.54
C LEU A 167 -14.86 1.81 -7.75
N GLY A 168 -14.08 1.13 -8.61
CA GLY A 168 -14.30 -0.27 -8.96
C GLY A 168 -15.62 -0.54 -9.70
N THR A 169 -15.83 -1.80 -10.04
CA THR A 169 -17.04 -2.25 -10.77
C THR A 169 -18.34 -2.11 -9.96
N ALA A 170 -18.22 -1.96 -8.64
CA ALA A 170 -19.39 -1.78 -7.77
C ALA A 170 -20.19 -0.52 -8.11
N PHE A 171 -19.53 0.56 -8.55
CA PHE A 171 -20.20 1.79 -8.95
C PHE A 171 -20.81 1.76 -10.34
N GLN A 172 -20.52 0.73 -11.14
CA GLN A 172 -21.09 0.54 -12.48
C GLN A 172 -22.47 -0.16 -12.45
N LYS A 173 -22.81 -0.81 -11.33
CA LYS A 173 -24.08 -1.51 -11.15
C LYS A 173 -25.00 -0.70 -10.23
N PRO A 174 -26.19 -0.22 -10.71
CA PRO A 174 -27.02 0.74 -9.96
C PRO A 174 -27.30 0.34 -8.51
N VAL A 175 -27.89 -0.84 -8.29
CA VAL A 175 -28.25 -1.32 -6.94
C VAL A 175 -27.03 -1.46 -6.02
N LEU A 176 -25.94 -2.01 -6.55
CA LEU A 176 -24.70 -2.19 -5.78
C LEU A 176 -24.04 -0.85 -5.46
N SER A 177 -24.10 0.10 -6.38
CA SER A 177 -23.54 1.44 -6.19
C SER A 177 -24.24 2.21 -5.06
N ASP A 178 -25.55 2.07 -4.93
CA ASP A 178 -26.32 2.73 -3.87
C ASP A 178 -26.00 2.11 -2.51
N MET A 179 -25.93 0.79 -2.44
CA MET A 179 -25.50 0.08 -1.22
C MET A 179 -24.09 0.52 -0.78
N VAL A 180 -23.12 0.50 -1.70
CA VAL A 180 -21.75 0.90 -1.41
C VAL A 180 -21.66 2.38 -1.03
N THR A 181 -22.49 3.24 -1.63
CA THR A 181 -22.62 4.67 -1.27
C THR A 181 -23.02 4.83 0.20
N VAL A 182 -24.03 4.10 0.66
CA VAL A 182 -24.48 4.15 2.07
C VAL A 182 -23.40 3.62 3.00
N MET A 183 -22.71 2.54 2.62
CA MET A 183 -21.60 2.00 3.40
C MET A 183 -20.45 3.01 3.53
N TYR A 184 -20.06 3.68 2.44
CA TYR A 184 -19.04 4.73 2.48
C TYR A 184 -19.45 5.92 3.36
N ARG A 185 -20.69 6.42 3.23
CA ARG A 185 -21.20 7.51 4.09
C ARG A 185 -21.08 7.16 5.57
N THR A 186 -21.41 5.93 5.93
CA THR A 186 -21.33 5.46 7.32
C THR A 186 -19.89 5.31 7.79
N ALA A 187 -19.04 4.71 6.96
CA ALA A 187 -17.66 4.43 7.28
C ALA A 187 -16.81 5.71 7.39
N LEU A 188 -17.00 6.64 6.45
CA LEU A 188 -16.19 7.86 6.36
C LEU A 188 -16.73 9.04 7.20
N ARG A 189 -17.78 8.84 7.99
CA ARG A 189 -18.37 9.91 8.81
C ARG A 189 -17.35 10.61 9.72
N LYS A 190 -16.40 9.82 10.27
CA LYS A 190 -15.36 10.30 11.20
C LYS A 190 -13.95 10.27 10.60
N VAL A 191 -13.84 10.16 9.27
CA VAL A 191 -12.55 10.22 8.60
C VAL A 191 -11.92 11.61 8.75
N GLU A 192 -10.59 11.66 8.90
CA GLU A 192 -9.86 12.94 8.92
C GLU A 192 -9.79 13.53 7.53
N LYS A 193 -9.30 12.76 6.56
CA LYS A 193 -9.25 13.12 5.14
C LYS A 193 -9.48 11.89 4.25
N VAL A 194 -10.04 12.14 3.07
CA VAL A 194 -10.13 11.17 1.99
C VAL A 194 -9.27 11.64 0.83
N ILE A 195 -8.34 10.81 0.43
CA ILE A 195 -7.38 11.09 -0.63
C ILE A 195 -7.84 10.41 -1.90
N PHE A 196 -8.03 11.20 -2.96
CA PHE A 196 -8.38 10.74 -4.30
C PHE A 196 -7.18 10.87 -5.23
N GLU A 197 -6.97 9.90 -6.11
CA GLU A 197 -5.89 9.92 -7.10
C GLU A 197 -6.28 10.63 -8.41
N ASN A 198 -7.55 11.02 -8.55
CA ASN A 198 -8.06 11.78 -9.68
C ASN A 198 -9.34 12.53 -9.33
N GLN A 199 -9.59 13.59 -10.11
CA GLN A 199 -10.75 14.45 -9.93
C GLN A 199 -12.09 13.74 -10.19
N ALA A 200 -12.13 12.77 -11.10
CA ALA A 200 -13.38 12.09 -11.46
C ALA A 200 -13.94 11.28 -10.27
N ASN A 201 -13.08 10.60 -9.51
CA ASN A 201 -13.49 9.87 -8.31
C ASN A 201 -14.01 10.82 -7.22
N ALA A 202 -13.36 11.97 -7.03
CA ALA A 202 -13.80 12.99 -6.08
C ALA A 202 -15.17 13.56 -6.45
N GLN A 203 -15.37 13.90 -7.73
CA GLN A 203 -16.65 14.38 -8.24
C GLN A 203 -17.79 13.37 -8.06
N GLU A 204 -17.53 12.07 -8.25
CA GLU A 204 -18.55 11.03 -8.02
C GLU A 204 -18.92 10.94 -6.53
N PHE A 205 -17.95 11.07 -5.61
CA PHE A 205 -18.22 11.14 -4.17
C PHE A 205 -19.05 12.37 -3.81
N LYS A 206 -18.72 13.54 -4.38
CA LYS A 206 -19.47 14.77 -4.21
C LYS A 206 -20.91 14.63 -4.74
N LYS A 207 -21.09 14.16 -5.98
CA LYS A 207 -22.40 13.89 -6.60
C LYS A 207 -23.28 13.00 -5.73
N ARG A 208 -22.69 11.98 -5.11
CA ARG A 208 -23.37 11.05 -4.21
C ARG A 208 -23.47 11.54 -2.77
N ARG A 209 -22.98 12.74 -2.45
CA ARG A 209 -22.97 13.31 -1.09
C ARG A 209 -22.36 12.33 -0.05
N ILE A 210 -21.25 11.67 -0.39
CA ILE A 210 -20.57 10.72 0.50
C ILE A 210 -19.74 11.46 1.53
N LEU A 211 -19.11 12.57 1.14
CA LEU A 211 -18.10 13.29 1.92
C LEU A 211 -18.34 14.80 1.83
N SER A 212 -17.99 15.56 2.87
CA SER A 212 -17.89 17.02 2.84
C SER A 212 -16.59 17.46 2.16
N GLU A 213 -16.62 18.58 1.42
CA GLU A 213 -15.48 19.09 0.63
C GLU A 213 -14.24 19.36 1.47
N GLU A 214 -14.40 19.79 2.71
CA GLU A 214 -13.31 20.06 3.65
C GLU A 214 -12.44 18.84 3.98
N LYS A 215 -12.98 17.62 3.82
CA LYS A 215 -12.28 16.36 4.06
C LYS A 215 -11.64 15.79 2.79
N GLU A 216 -11.86 16.40 1.66
CA GLU A 216 -11.37 15.94 0.36
C GLU A 216 -9.93 16.43 0.11
N VAL A 217 -9.10 15.54 -0.43
CA VAL A 217 -7.76 15.84 -0.95
C VAL A 217 -7.62 15.14 -2.29
N VAL A 218 -7.37 15.89 -3.34
CA VAL A 218 -7.19 15.32 -4.69
C VAL A 218 -5.72 15.41 -5.08
N LEU A 219 -5.15 14.27 -5.41
CA LEU A 219 -3.78 14.14 -5.93
C LEU A 219 -3.82 14.00 -7.46
N HIS A 220 -2.69 14.27 -8.11
CA HIS A 220 -2.50 14.04 -9.54
C HIS A 220 -1.96 12.62 -9.83
N GLY A 221 -2.59 11.60 -9.27
CA GLY A 221 -2.18 10.20 -9.37
C GLY A 221 -1.30 9.72 -8.22
N ALA A 222 -0.71 8.55 -8.38
CA ALA A 222 0.12 7.90 -7.38
C ALA A 222 1.52 8.49 -7.24
N GLY A 223 1.96 9.23 -8.27
CA GLY A 223 3.34 9.68 -8.40
C GLY A 223 4.29 8.59 -8.93
N ILE A 224 5.44 9.00 -9.41
CA ILE A 224 6.51 8.11 -9.85
C ILE A 224 7.86 8.60 -9.33
N ASN A 225 8.79 7.67 -9.14
CA ASN A 225 10.15 7.98 -8.76
C ASN A 225 10.96 8.38 -10.02
N LEU A 226 11.18 9.68 -10.22
CA LEU A 226 11.91 10.20 -11.38
C LEU A 226 13.39 9.80 -11.42
N LYS A 227 13.97 9.29 -10.33
CA LYS A 227 15.34 8.73 -10.34
C LYS A 227 15.36 7.35 -10.99
N GLU A 228 14.31 6.56 -10.80
CA GLU A 228 14.14 5.23 -11.42
C GLU A 228 13.56 5.35 -12.84
N TYR A 229 12.56 6.20 -13.04
CA TYR A 229 11.86 6.42 -14.29
C TYR A 229 12.31 7.72 -14.93
N ARG A 230 13.53 7.72 -15.50
CA ARG A 230 14.07 8.90 -16.18
C ARG A 230 13.38 9.13 -17.49
N TYR A 231 13.16 10.39 -17.85
CA TYR A 231 12.69 10.76 -19.19
C TYR A 231 13.62 10.21 -20.27
N ARG A 232 13.04 9.64 -21.31
CA ARG A 232 13.71 9.19 -22.53
C ARG A 232 12.98 9.74 -23.73
N PHE A 233 13.71 10.11 -24.77
CA PHE A 233 13.12 10.47 -26.04
C PHE A 233 12.43 9.25 -26.68
N TYR A 234 11.33 9.49 -27.38
CA TYR A 234 10.70 8.46 -28.18
C TYR A 234 11.69 7.96 -29.24
N PRO A 235 11.77 6.64 -29.47
CA PRO A 235 12.58 6.11 -30.54
C PRO A 235 12.05 6.60 -31.90
N ASN A 236 12.95 6.96 -32.83
CA ASN A 236 12.57 7.27 -34.17
C ASN A 236 12.38 5.95 -34.94
N ASN A 237 11.14 5.51 -35.07
CA ASN A 237 10.77 4.27 -35.76
C ASN A 237 10.28 4.60 -37.19
N GLU A 238 10.57 3.71 -38.13
CA GLU A 238 10.06 3.81 -39.54
C GLU A 238 8.53 3.63 -39.57
N LYS A 239 7.97 2.83 -38.67
CA LYS A 239 6.52 2.58 -38.55
C LYS A 239 5.98 3.14 -37.25
N ILE A 240 4.71 3.53 -37.26
CA ILE A 240 4.01 3.96 -36.03
C ILE A 240 3.89 2.78 -35.09
N HIS A 241 4.33 2.97 -33.85
CA HIS A 241 4.18 2.00 -32.76
C HIS A 241 3.13 2.47 -31.76
N PHE A 242 2.08 1.68 -31.62
CA PHE A 242 1.10 1.83 -30.54
C PHE A 242 1.46 0.91 -29.38
N LEU A 243 1.44 1.42 -28.17
CA LEU A 243 1.63 0.65 -26.96
C LEU A 243 0.36 0.70 -26.10
N TYR A 244 -0.21 -0.45 -25.82
CA TYR A 244 -1.21 -0.61 -24.78
C TYR A 244 -0.56 -1.26 -23.56
N LEU A 245 -0.67 -0.61 -22.40
CA LEU A 245 -0.18 -1.14 -21.11
C LEU A 245 -1.33 -1.21 -20.12
N GLY A 246 -1.71 -2.42 -19.70
CA GLY A 246 -2.77 -2.61 -18.74
C GLY A 246 -3.43 -3.98 -18.79
N ARG A 247 -4.48 -4.15 -17.96
CA ARG A 247 -5.29 -5.39 -18.01
C ARG A 247 -6.11 -5.41 -19.30
N ILE A 248 -6.01 -6.49 -20.05
CA ILE A 248 -6.75 -6.72 -21.30
C ILE A 248 -8.11 -7.29 -20.93
N MET A 249 -9.09 -6.38 -20.79
CA MET A 249 -10.43 -6.63 -20.33
C MET A 249 -11.40 -5.59 -20.92
N LYS A 250 -12.69 -5.92 -20.95
CA LYS A 250 -13.73 -5.10 -21.58
C LYS A 250 -13.77 -3.68 -21.03
N GLU A 251 -13.71 -3.51 -19.71
CA GLU A 251 -13.80 -2.20 -19.05
C GLU A 251 -12.62 -1.28 -19.33
N LYS A 252 -11.60 -1.78 -20.04
CA LYS A 252 -10.44 -1.00 -20.51
C LYS A 252 -10.52 -0.61 -21.98
N GLY A 253 -11.69 -0.76 -22.61
CA GLY A 253 -11.91 -0.36 -23.98
C GLY A 253 -11.25 -1.28 -25.01
N MET A 254 -11.09 -2.57 -24.69
CA MET A 254 -10.40 -3.49 -25.60
C MET A 254 -11.21 -3.80 -26.86
N ASP A 255 -12.53 -3.79 -26.80
CA ASP A 255 -13.37 -3.98 -27.99
C ASP A 255 -13.25 -2.80 -28.95
N GLU A 256 -13.19 -1.59 -28.43
CA GLU A 256 -12.96 -0.36 -29.19
C GLU A 256 -11.56 -0.34 -29.80
N LEU A 257 -10.53 -0.73 -29.04
CA LEU A 257 -9.16 -0.82 -29.55
C LEU A 257 -9.08 -1.81 -30.72
N PHE A 258 -9.62 -3.01 -30.56
CA PHE A 258 -9.58 -4.02 -31.63
C PHE A 258 -10.38 -3.58 -32.87
N GLY A 259 -11.53 -2.94 -32.67
CA GLY A 259 -12.28 -2.36 -33.78
C GLY A 259 -11.52 -1.26 -34.52
N ALA A 260 -10.77 -0.43 -33.81
CA ALA A 260 -9.91 0.59 -34.44
C ALA A 260 -8.75 -0.04 -35.24
N ILE A 261 -8.12 -1.07 -34.70
CA ILE A 261 -7.03 -1.81 -35.34
C ILE A 261 -7.52 -2.47 -36.67
N GLU A 262 -8.68 -3.11 -36.63
CA GLU A 262 -9.27 -3.71 -37.85
C GLU A 262 -9.56 -2.67 -38.94
N ARG A 263 -10.02 -1.46 -38.54
CA ARG A 263 -10.24 -0.34 -39.51
C ARG A 263 -8.95 0.15 -40.10
N LEU A 264 -7.92 0.44 -39.30
CA LEU A 264 -6.61 0.90 -39.77
C LEU A 264 -5.98 -0.08 -40.78
N ARG A 265 -6.15 -1.39 -40.53
CA ARG A 265 -5.67 -2.42 -41.46
C ARG A 265 -6.44 -2.42 -42.79
N LYS A 266 -7.77 -2.29 -42.77
CA LYS A 266 -8.59 -2.20 -43.95
C LYS A 266 -8.21 -0.98 -44.80
N ASP A 267 -7.82 0.12 -44.12
CA ASP A 267 -7.37 1.35 -44.77
C ASP A 267 -5.91 1.28 -45.25
N GLY A 268 -5.26 0.10 -45.10
CA GLY A 268 -3.89 -0.11 -45.60
C GLY A 268 -2.81 0.55 -44.74
N CYS A 269 -3.12 0.99 -43.50
CA CYS A 269 -2.14 1.61 -42.63
C CYS A 269 -1.16 0.58 -42.06
N GLU A 270 0.14 0.86 -42.19
CA GLU A 270 1.21 0.06 -41.56
C GLU A 270 1.53 0.58 -40.15
N PHE A 271 1.43 -0.29 -39.17
CA PHE A 271 1.75 0.02 -37.79
C PHE A 271 2.15 -1.25 -37.00
N VAL A 272 2.72 -1.04 -35.84
CA VAL A 272 2.97 -2.09 -34.83
C VAL A 272 2.08 -1.81 -33.60
N LEU A 273 1.44 -2.83 -33.05
CA LEU A 273 0.72 -2.74 -31.80
C LEU A 273 1.35 -3.69 -30.78
N ASP A 274 1.87 -3.12 -29.71
CA ASP A 274 2.35 -3.87 -28.57
C ASP A 274 1.28 -3.89 -27.47
N LEU A 275 0.79 -5.10 -27.09
CA LEU A 275 -0.14 -5.31 -25.99
C LEU A 275 0.62 -5.89 -24.79
N VAL A 276 0.73 -5.14 -23.72
CA VAL A 276 1.48 -5.52 -22.53
C VAL A 276 0.54 -5.56 -21.32
N GLY A 277 0.33 -6.76 -20.75
CA GLY A 277 -0.53 -6.92 -19.59
C GLY A 277 -1.10 -8.32 -19.38
N PHE A 278 -2.00 -8.42 -18.40
CA PHE A 278 -2.71 -9.66 -18.10
C PHE A 278 -4.00 -9.74 -18.93
N PHE A 279 -4.23 -10.91 -19.51
CA PHE A 279 -5.44 -11.18 -20.30
C PHE A 279 -6.52 -11.75 -19.41
N GLU A 280 -7.78 -11.25 -19.52
CA GLU A 280 -8.94 -12.01 -19.11
C GLU A 280 -9.23 -13.11 -20.15
N GLU A 281 -9.77 -14.24 -19.70
CA GLU A 281 -9.88 -15.45 -20.51
C GLU A 281 -10.67 -15.24 -21.80
N GLU A 282 -11.69 -14.39 -21.75
CA GLU A 282 -12.53 -14.06 -22.94
C GLU A 282 -11.74 -13.40 -24.07
N TYR A 283 -10.67 -12.65 -23.74
CA TYR A 283 -9.83 -11.97 -24.73
C TYR A 283 -8.68 -12.80 -25.24
N ARG A 284 -8.37 -13.94 -24.63
CA ARG A 284 -7.23 -14.79 -25.00
C ARG A 284 -7.27 -15.20 -26.47
N LYS A 285 -8.39 -15.75 -26.93
CA LYS A 285 -8.55 -16.23 -28.31
C LYS A 285 -8.46 -15.07 -29.31
N LYS A 286 -9.01 -13.90 -28.98
CA LYS A 286 -8.97 -12.71 -29.83
C LYS A 286 -7.55 -12.17 -29.99
N VAL A 287 -6.78 -12.15 -28.93
CA VAL A 287 -5.36 -11.75 -28.97
C VAL A 287 -4.51 -12.78 -29.70
N GLU A 288 -4.72 -14.08 -29.52
CA GLU A 288 -4.04 -15.14 -30.27
C GLU A 288 -4.32 -15.04 -31.79
N HIS A 289 -5.55 -14.69 -32.17
CA HIS A 289 -5.88 -14.43 -33.57
C HIS A 289 -5.12 -13.24 -34.13
N LEU A 290 -5.11 -12.13 -33.41
CA LEU A 290 -4.36 -10.92 -33.80
C LEU A 290 -2.85 -11.15 -33.86
N GLN A 291 -2.30 -12.03 -33.00
CA GLN A 291 -0.88 -12.43 -33.04
C GLN A 291 -0.53 -13.16 -34.35
N LYS A 292 -1.39 -14.08 -34.78
CA LYS A 292 -1.22 -14.78 -36.06
C LYS A 292 -1.22 -13.83 -37.27
N GLU A 293 -1.87 -12.69 -37.11
CA GLU A 293 -1.92 -11.62 -38.09
C GLU A 293 -0.78 -10.57 -37.97
N GLY A 294 0.24 -10.85 -37.13
CA GLY A 294 1.44 -10.02 -37.02
C GLY A 294 1.40 -8.93 -35.92
N ILE A 295 0.36 -8.91 -35.07
CA ILE A 295 0.36 -8.06 -33.88
C ILE A 295 1.24 -8.68 -32.82
N LYS A 296 2.22 -7.93 -32.33
CA LYS A 296 3.06 -8.37 -31.21
C LYS A 296 2.30 -8.21 -29.90
N SER A 297 2.09 -9.31 -29.17
CA SER A 297 1.60 -9.24 -27.80
C SER A 297 2.63 -9.82 -26.86
N ARG A 298 2.92 -9.12 -25.77
CA ARG A 298 3.80 -9.59 -24.69
C ARG A 298 2.98 -9.77 -23.43
N ARG A 299 3.00 -10.99 -22.90
CA ARG A 299 2.44 -11.26 -21.59
C ARG A 299 3.38 -10.64 -20.55
N LEU A 300 2.88 -9.80 -19.67
CA LEU A 300 3.63 -9.48 -18.44
C LEU A 300 3.72 -10.77 -17.62
N CYS A 301 4.90 -11.37 -17.56
CA CYS A 301 5.24 -12.25 -16.46
C CYS A 301 5.30 -11.41 -15.19
N ASN A 302 5.07 -12.02 -14.03
CA ASN A 302 5.04 -11.34 -12.73
C ASN A 302 6.31 -10.54 -12.39
N ASP A 303 7.39 -10.74 -13.14
CA ASP A 303 8.73 -10.21 -12.89
C ASP A 303 9.19 -9.10 -13.86
N VAL A 304 8.33 -8.64 -14.77
CA VAL A 304 8.70 -7.52 -15.63
C VAL A 304 8.39 -6.23 -14.89
N PRO A 305 9.42 -5.43 -14.52
CA PRO A 305 9.17 -4.09 -14.04
C PRO A 305 8.33 -3.37 -15.09
N VAL A 306 7.25 -2.72 -14.65
CA VAL A 306 6.45 -1.87 -15.49
C VAL A 306 7.37 -0.74 -15.96
N CYS A 307 8.04 -0.92 -17.09
CA CYS A 307 8.66 0.18 -17.78
C CYS A 307 7.50 1.04 -18.31
N VAL A 308 7.16 2.06 -17.55
CA VAL A 308 6.41 3.20 -18.07
C VAL A 308 7.40 3.96 -18.93
N CYS A 309 7.31 3.75 -20.24
CA CYS A 309 8.01 4.61 -21.22
C CYS A 309 7.30 5.95 -21.30
#